data_a31c8701ed78746fffbbe53e4b294f3c
#
_entry.id   a31c8701ed78746fffbbe53e4b294f3c
#
_cell.length_a   1.000
_cell.length_b   1.000
_cell.length_c   1.000
_cell.angle_alpha   90.00
_cell.angle_beta   90.00
_cell.angle_gamma   90.00
#
_symmetry.space_group_name_H-M   'P 1'
#
loop_
_entity.id
_entity.type
_entity.pdbx_description
1 polymer ?
#
loop_
_entity_poly.entity_id
_entity_poly.type
_entity_poly.pdbx_seq_one_letter_code
_entity_poly.pdbx_strand_id
1 'polypeptide(L)'
;MTTAIIYYSKHHGNTKKLVDAIKKAHPEVKTIDITENRVEDLSQYERIGIASGIYAGKFASGLMEYLKEKMPTGKKVFLLYTYAMKMGHYAKDIKALLDEKNSKLIGEYSCQGYNTFGPFKLVGGTAKGHPTEEEISGSVHFYETLL
;
A
#
# COMPACT_ATOMS: atom_id res chain seq x y z
N MET A 1 2.55 0.71 -20.37
CA MET A 1 2.10 -0.24 -19.34
C MET A 1 1.16 0.47 -18.37
N THR A 2 -0.06 -0.02 -18.25
CA THR A 2 -1.07 0.59 -17.37
C THR A 2 -0.86 0.17 -15.91
N THR A 3 -1.01 1.12 -15.01
CA THR A 3 -0.80 0.90 -13.58
C THR A 3 -2.02 1.33 -12.77
N ALA A 4 -2.45 0.49 -11.83
CA ALA A 4 -3.40 0.84 -10.80
C ALA A 4 -2.74 0.66 -9.43
N ILE A 5 -3.08 1.53 -8.50
CA ILE A 5 -2.72 1.37 -7.09
C ILE A 5 -4.01 1.22 -6.30
N ILE A 6 -4.20 0.04 -5.73
CA ILE A 6 -5.33 -0.23 -4.83
C ILE A 6 -4.85 -0.02 -3.40
N TYR A 7 -5.63 0.70 -2.61
CA TYR A 7 -5.19 1.04 -1.27
C TYR A 7 -6.29 0.99 -0.23
N TYR A 8 -5.87 0.74 0.98
CA TYR A 8 -6.69 0.81 2.19
C TYR A 8 -5.92 1.68 3.19
N SER A 9 -6.45 2.86 3.48
CA SER A 9 -5.79 3.80 4.38
C SER A 9 -6.84 4.54 5.20
N LYS A 10 -7.00 4.16 6.46
CA LYS A 10 -7.95 4.79 7.37
C LYS A 10 -7.28 5.65 8.43
N HIS A 11 -6.19 5.14 9.01
CA HIS A 11 -5.61 5.75 10.19
C HIS A 11 -4.69 6.90 9.79
N HIS A 12 -5.13 8.13 10.02
CA HIS A 12 -4.43 9.39 9.69
C HIS A 12 -4.06 9.55 8.20
N GLY A 13 -4.53 8.66 7.33
CA GLY A 13 -4.25 8.76 5.89
C GLY A 13 -2.79 8.61 5.52
N ASN A 14 -1.99 7.94 6.32
CA ASN A 14 -0.54 7.81 6.11
C ASN A 14 -0.19 7.21 4.74
N THR A 15 -0.73 6.04 4.45
CA THR A 15 -0.49 5.36 3.17
C THR A 15 -1.07 6.14 2.00
N LYS A 16 -2.22 6.77 2.21
CA LYS A 16 -2.84 7.60 1.17
C LYS A 16 -1.93 8.75 0.73
N LYS A 17 -1.14 9.31 1.65
CA LYS A 17 -0.19 10.38 1.31
C LYS A 17 0.84 9.91 0.29
N LEU A 18 1.30 8.67 0.40
CA LEU A 18 2.23 8.07 -0.56
C LEU A 18 1.55 7.87 -1.92
N VAL A 19 0.36 7.31 -1.90
CA VAL A 19 -0.43 7.04 -3.12
C VAL A 19 -0.76 8.35 -3.84
N ASP A 20 -1.21 9.37 -3.11
CA ASP A 20 -1.55 10.67 -3.68
C ASP A 20 -0.33 11.36 -4.31
N ALA A 21 0.84 11.23 -3.69
CA ALA A 21 2.07 11.80 -4.23
C ALA A 21 2.46 11.15 -5.56
N ILE A 22 2.33 9.84 -5.66
CA ILE A 22 2.58 9.11 -6.90
C ILE A 22 1.57 9.55 -7.97
N LYS A 23 0.30 9.64 -7.60
CA LYS A 23 -0.76 10.10 -8.52
C LYS A 23 -0.51 11.51 -9.05
N LYS A 24 -0.04 12.40 -8.17
CA LYS A 24 0.26 13.78 -8.56
C LYS A 24 1.42 13.85 -9.56
N ALA A 25 2.46 13.04 -9.34
CA ALA A 25 3.63 13.00 -10.23
C ALA A 25 3.32 12.21 -11.52
N HIS A 26 2.42 11.24 -11.46
CA HIS A 26 2.07 10.36 -12.56
C HIS A 26 0.54 10.28 -12.70
N PRO A 27 -0.10 11.31 -13.32
CA PRO A 27 -1.56 11.38 -13.39
C PRO A 27 -2.23 10.21 -14.13
N GLU A 28 -1.49 9.49 -14.95
CA GLU A 28 -1.99 8.32 -15.69
C GLU A 28 -2.23 7.11 -14.78
N VAL A 29 -1.67 7.09 -13.58
CA VAL A 29 -1.88 6.01 -12.62
C VAL A 29 -3.31 6.07 -12.08
N LYS A 30 -4.02 4.95 -12.12
CA LYS A 30 -5.35 4.83 -11.52
C LYS A 30 -5.19 4.50 -10.04
N THR A 31 -5.82 5.28 -9.17
CA THR A 31 -5.81 5.01 -7.73
C THR A 31 -7.21 4.57 -7.30
N ILE A 32 -7.30 3.50 -6.51
CA ILE A 32 -8.56 2.87 -6.14
C ILE A 32 -8.59 2.67 -4.63
N ASP A 33 -9.47 3.41 -3.96
CA ASP A 33 -9.73 3.23 -2.53
C ASP A 33 -10.75 2.09 -2.39
N ILE A 34 -10.33 0.96 -1.87
CA ILE A 34 -11.20 -0.22 -1.76
C ILE A 34 -12.29 -0.08 -0.68
N THR A 35 -12.22 0.94 0.17
CA THR A 35 -13.30 1.24 1.11
C THR A 35 -14.48 1.90 0.39
N GLU A 36 -14.24 2.49 -0.78
CA GLU A 36 -15.25 3.19 -1.57
C GLU A 36 -15.60 2.48 -2.88
N ASN A 37 -14.60 1.92 -3.58
CA ASN A 37 -14.80 1.27 -4.88
C ASN A 37 -14.22 -0.14 -4.87
N ARG A 38 -15.08 -1.15 -4.84
CA ARG A 38 -14.68 -2.56 -4.86
C ARG A 38 -15.03 -3.29 -6.17
N VAL A 39 -15.54 -2.54 -7.16
CA VAL A 39 -16.06 -3.14 -8.40
C VAL A 39 -15.13 -2.95 -9.60
N GLU A 40 -14.01 -2.28 -9.42
CA GLU A 40 -13.05 -2.04 -10.50
C GLU A 40 -12.48 -3.36 -11.02
N ASP A 41 -12.44 -3.51 -12.35
CA ASP A 41 -11.83 -4.68 -12.98
C ASP A 41 -10.31 -4.50 -13.05
N LEU A 42 -9.60 -5.23 -12.19
CA LEU A 42 -8.14 -5.15 -12.12
C LEU A 42 -7.43 -5.87 -13.26
N SER A 43 -8.13 -6.69 -14.04
CA SER A 43 -7.50 -7.46 -15.12
C SER A 43 -6.95 -6.57 -16.23
N GLN A 44 -7.49 -5.36 -16.38
CA GLN A 44 -7.06 -4.40 -17.40
C GLN A 44 -5.70 -3.75 -17.13
N TYR A 45 -5.17 -3.87 -15.92
CA TYR A 45 -3.89 -3.27 -15.55
C TYR A 45 -2.77 -4.29 -15.59
N GLU A 46 -1.63 -3.90 -16.13
CA GLU A 46 -0.46 -4.78 -16.19
C GLU A 46 0.35 -4.74 -14.91
N ARG A 47 0.39 -3.56 -14.27
CA ARG A 47 1.10 -3.35 -13.02
C ARG A 47 0.10 -2.94 -11.94
N ILE A 48 0.16 -3.60 -10.79
CA ILE A 48 -0.75 -3.32 -9.68
C ILE A 48 0.06 -3.00 -8.44
N GLY A 49 -0.15 -1.79 -7.90
CA GLY A 49 0.36 -1.43 -6.58
C GLY A 49 -0.66 -1.82 -5.51
N ILE A 50 -0.17 -2.37 -4.41
CA ILE A 50 -0.99 -2.71 -3.25
C ILE A 50 -0.48 -1.89 -2.08
N ALA A 51 -1.34 -1.05 -1.52
CA ALA A 51 -0.94 -0.09 -0.50
C ALA A 51 -1.82 -0.19 0.75
N SER A 52 -1.19 -0.23 1.92
CA SER A 52 -1.89 -0.37 3.19
C SER A 52 -1.09 0.21 4.34
N GLY A 53 -1.78 0.68 5.38
CA GLY A 53 -1.17 0.78 6.69
C GLY A 53 -0.96 -0.61 7.26
N ILE A 54 -0.18 -0.70 8.32
CA ILE A 54 0.03 -1.95 9.04
C ILE A 54 -0.83 -1.93 10.30
N TYR A 55 -1.69 -2.92 10.43
CA TYR A 55 -2.65 -3.08 11.53
C TYR A 55 -2.35 -4.40 12.23
N ALA A 56 -1.97 -4.33 13.51
CA ALA A 56 -1.59 -5.51 14.29
C ALA A 56 -0.55 -6.40 13.58
N GLY A 57 0.44 -5.75 12.96
CA GLY A 57 1.54 -6.43 12.28
C GLY A 57 1.23 -6.97 10.89
N LYS A 58 0.09 -6.60 10.32
CA LYS A 58 -0.36 -7.13 9.01
C LYS A 58 -0.98 -6.02 8.15
N PHE A 59 -1.08 -6.28 6.86
CA PHE A 59 -1.88 -5.47 5.96
C PHE A 59 -3.34 -5.53 6.40
N ALA A 60 -4.11 -4.48 6.09
CA ALA A 60 -5.52 -4.40 6.46
C ALA A 60 -6.29 -5.65 6.01
N SER A 61 -7.08 -6.23 6.92
CA SER A 61 -7.84 -7.47 6.63
C SER A 61 -8.82 -7.27 5.48
N GLY A 62 -9.47 -6.12 5.40
CA GLY A 62 -10.39 -5.80 4.30
C GLY A 62 -9.70 -5.77 2.94
N LEU A 63 -8.44 -5.33 2.89
CA LEU A 63 -7.64 -5.36 1.68
C LEU A 63 -7.28 -6.81 1.32
N MET A 64 -6.88 -7.61 2.31
CA MET A 64 -6.56 -9.03 2.08
C MET A 64 -7.77 -9.80 1.53
N GLU A 65 -8.95 -9.59 2.09
CA GLU A 65 -10.18 -10.22 1.60
C GLU A 65 -10.48 -9.83 0.16
N TYR A 66 -10.36 -8.53 -0.13
CA TYR A 66 -10.55 -8.01 -1.48
C TYR A 66 -9.59 -8.67 -2.48
N LEU A 67 -8.32 -8.76 -2.11
CA LEU A 67 -7.30 -9.36 -2.97
C LEU A 67 -7.52 -10.85 -3.23
N LYS A 68 -7.91 -11.59 -2.22
CA LYS A 68 -8.21 -13.03 -2.36
C LYS A 68 -9.31 -13.26 -3.40
N GLU A 69 -10.30 -12.38 -3.43
CA GLU A 69 -11.44 -12.49 -4.31
C GLU A 69 -11.21 -11.86 -5.69
N LYS A 70 -10.56 -10.70 -5.74
CA LYS A 70 -10.53 -9.85 -6.95
C LYS A 70 -9.17 -9.76 -7.64
N MET A 71 -8.09 -10.17 -6.99
CA MET A 71 -6.77 -10.05 -7.59
C MET A 71 -6.63 -10.98 -8.80
N PRO A 72 -6.35 -10.44 -10.00
CA PRO A 72 -6.10 -11.28 -11.18
C PRO A 72 -4.74 -11.98 -11.07
N THR A 73 -4.55 -13.01 -11.89
CA THR A 73 -3.29 -13.74 -11.94
C THR A 73 -2.30 -13.09 -12.92
N GLY A 74 -1.01 -13.38 -12.73
CA GLY A 74 0.01 -13.04 -13.72
C GLY A 74 0.37 -11.57 -13.80
N LYS A 75 0.21 -10.81 -12.71
CA LYS A 75 0.49 -9.38 -12.71
C LYS A 75 1.88 -9.05 -12.15
N LYS A 76 2.40 -7.90 -12.54
CA LYS A 76 3.56 -7.29 -11.88
C LYS A 76 3.04 -6.45 -10.72
N VAL A 77 3.55 -6.71 -9.52
CA VAL A 77 3.00 -6.12 -8.30
C VAL A 77 4.09 -5.42 -7.50
N PHE A 78 3.76 -4.27 -6.97
CA PHE A 78 4.61 -3.58 -5.99
C PHE A 78 3.81 -3.25 -4.75
N LEU A 79 4.50 -3.12 -3.62
CA LEU A 79 3.87 -2.87 -2.33
C LEU A 79 4.28 -1.49 -1.79
N LEU A 80 3.32 -0.81 -1.17
CA LEU A 80 3.54 0.43 -0.42
C LEU A 80 2.89 0.26 0.94
N TYR A 81 3.64 0.45 2.02
CA TYR A 81 3.01 0.36 3.33
C TYR A 81 3.67 1.27 4.37
N THR A 82 2.86 1.65 5.34
CA THR A 82 3.30 2.49 6.46
C THR A 82 3.11 1.74 7.76
N TYR A 83 4.06 1.89 8.67
CA TYR A 83 4.06 1.19 9.96
C TYR A 83 4.41 2.16 11.09
N ALA A 84 3.95 1.84 12.29
CA ALA A 84 4.29 2.63 13.49
C ALA A 84 5.70 2.32 13.97
N MET A 85 6.04 1.04 14.04
CA MET A 85 7.32 0.53 14.50
C MET A 85 7.82 -0.54 13.55
N LYS A 86 9.12 -0.50 13.22
CA LYS A 86 9.71 -1.48 12.31
C LYS A 86 9.94 -2.80 13.05
N MET A 87 9.11 -3.79 12.75
CA MET A 87 9.19 -5.11 13.36
C MET A 87 9.40 -6.26 12.36
N GLY A 88 9.62 -5.96 11.09
CA GLY A 88 9.88 -6.96 10.03
C GLY A 88 8.61 -7.69 9.55
N HIS A 89 8.67 -8.45 8.51
CA HIS A 89 7.69 -9.44 8.01
C HIS A 89 6.22 -9.01 7.85
N TYR A 90 5.93 -7.74 7.73
CA TYR A 90 4.55 -7.24 7.56
C TYR A 90 3.89 -7.71 6.27
N ALA A 91 4.67 -7.97 5.24
CA ALA A 91 4.17 -8.33 3.91
C ALA A 91 4.10 -9.85 3.67
N LYS A 92 4.30 -10.67 4.68
CA LYS A 92 4.34 -12.13 4.54
C LYS A 92 3.09 -12.71 3.89
N ASP A 93 1.92 -12.30 4.38
CA ASP A 93 0.65 -12.84 3.87
C ASP A 93 0.37 -12.37 2.44
N ILE A 94 0.72 -11.12 2.14
CA ILE A 94 0.61 -10.57 0.78
C ILE A 94 1.52 -11.36 -0.18
N LYS A 95 2.76 -11.62 0.20
CA LYS A 95 3.70 -12.34 -0.65
C LYS A 95 3.22 -13.76 -0.95
N ALA A 96 2.65 -14.43 0.06
CA ALA A 96 2.06 -15.76 -0.14
C ALA A 96 0.88 -15.71 -1.12
N LEU A 97 0.02 -14.69 -1.02
CA LEU A 97 -1.09 -14.52 -1.94
C LEU A 97 -0.62 -14.27 -3.37
N LEU A 98 0.43 -13.46 -3.55
CA LEU A 98 0.99 -13.20 -4.87
C LEU A 98 1.53 -14.47 -5.52
N ASP A 99 2.16 -15.34 -4.73
CA ASP A 99 2.62 -16.63 -5.23
C ASP A 99 1.45 -17.49 -5.72
N GLU A 100 0.37 -17.55 -4.94
CA GLU A 100 -0.86 -18.26 -5.33
C GLU A 100 -1.45 -17.71 -6.63
N LYS A 101 -1.33 -16.41 -6.84
CA LYS A 101 -1.87 -15.73 -8.03
C LYS A 101 -0.89 -15.69 -9.20
N ASN A 102 0.25 -16.36 -9.11
CA ASN A 102 1.28 -16.32 -10.14
C ASN A 102 1.71 -14.90 -10.51
N SER A 103 1.69 -14.00 -9.55
CA SER A 103 2.07 -12.60 -9.75
C SER A 103 3.50 -12.37 -9.28
N LYS A 104 4.21 -11.49 -9.96
CA LYS A 104 5.61 -11.19 -9.67
C LYS A 104 5.71 -9.93 -8.82
N LEU A 105 6.31 -10.05 -7.65
CA LEU A 105 6.65 -8.89 -6.82
C LEU A 105 7.86 -8.19 -7.43
N ILE A 106 7.69 -6.95 -7.88
CA ILE A 106 8.74 -6.18 -8.53
C ILE A 106 9.40 -5.15 -7.61
N GLY A 107 8.88 -4.94 -6.42
CA GLY A 107 9.48 -4.07 -5.42
C GLY A 107 8.53 -3.75 -4.29
N GLU A 108 9.09 -3.19 -3.22
CA GLU A 108 8.30 -2.70 -2.09
C GLU A 108 8.95 -1.47 -1.48
N TYR A 109 8.12 -0.55 -1.03
CA TYR A 109 8.54 0.66 -0.32
C TYR A 109 7.72 0.79 0.95
N SER A 110 8.39 1.11 2.05
CA SER A 110 7.72 1.32 3.31
C SER A 110 8.38 2.44 4.11
N CYS A 111 7.60 3.07 4.96
CA CYS A 111 8.08 4.10 5.88
C CYS A 111 7.19 4.14 7.11
N GLN A 112 7.62 4.93 8.10
CA GLN A 112 6.80 5.13 9.30
C GLN A 112 5.56 5.96 8.99
N GLY A 113 4.50 5.73 9.77
CA GLY A 113 3.28 6.51 9.73
C GLY A 113 2.81 6.84 11.14
N TYR A 114 2.27 8.04 11.32
CA TYR A 114 1.72 8.46 12.62
C TYR A 114 0.60 7.50 13.05
N ASN A 115 0.70 6.98 14.26
CA ASN A 115 -0.22 5.97 14.76
C ASN A 115 -0.66 6.27 16.20
N THR A 116 -1.98 6.33 16.39
CA THR A 116 -2.61 6.48 17.71
C THR A 116 -3.45 5.26 18.09
N PHE A 117 -3.30 4.15 17.36
CA PHE A 117 -4.08 2.94 17.57
C PHE A 117 -3.63 2.18 18.82
N GLY A 118 -4.60 1.64 19.58
CA GLY A 118 -4.33 0.81 20.74
C GLY A 118 -3.53 1.54 21.82
N PRO A 119 -2.48 0.91 22.38
CA PRO A 119 -1.70 1.52 23.45
C PRO A 119 -0.98 2.81 23.06
N PHE A 120 -0.76 3.05 21.77
CA PHE A 120 -0.12 4.28 21.30
C PHE A 120 -0.94 5.52 21.60
N LYS A 121 -2.26 5.38 21.68
CA LYS A 121 -3.18 6.48 22.02
C LYS A 121 -2.89 7.08 23.39
N LEU A 122 -2.45 6.24 24.34
CA LEU A 122 -2.18 6.66 25.71
C LEU A 122 -0.98 7.60 25.84
N VAL A 123 -0.06 7.55 24.89
CA VAL A 123 1.16 8.37 24.87
C VAL A 123 1.14 9.42 23.77
N GLY A 124 -0.04 9.74 23.23
CA GLY A 124 -0.18 10.74 22.16
C GLY A 124 0.20 10.24 20.78
N GLY A 125 0.33 8.92 20.60
CA GLY A 125 0.69 8.30 19.33
C GLY A 125 2.19 8.03 19.19
N THR A 126 2.55 7.34 18.11
CA THR A 126 3.94 7.06 17.74
C THR A 126 4.22 7.53 16.32
N ALA A 127 5.48 7.78 16.01
CA ALA A 127 5.93 8.23 14.69
C ALA A 127 5.24 9.52 14.24
N LYS A 128 4.98 10.43 15.17
CA LYS A 128 4.35 11.72 14.87
C LYS A 128 5.19 12.49 13.85
N GLY A 129 4.51 13.07 12.86
CA GLY A 129 5.19 13.76 11.75
C GLY A 129 5.60 12.85 10.60
N HIS A 130 5.32 11.55 10.68
CA HIS A 130 5.56 10.59 9.62
C HIS A 130 4.25 10.22 8.90
N PRO A 131 4.28 10.01 7.58
CA PRO A 131 5.46 10.14 6.73
C PRO A 131 5.94 11.58 6.61
N THR A 132 7.25 11.76 6.56
CA THR A 132 7.85 13.06 6.30
C THR A 132 7.76 13.41 4.81
N GLU A 133 8.01 14.67 4.47
CA GLU A 133 8.10 15.09 3.07
C GLU A 133 9.12 14.24 2.29
N GLU A 134 10.24 13.94 2.90
CA GLU A 134 11.28 13.12 2.31
C GLU A 134 10.82 11.68 2.06
N GLU A 135 10.09 11.10 3.01
CA GLU A 135 9.53 9.76 2.88
C GLU A 135 8.46 9.71 1.77
N ILE A 136 7.65 10.74 1.68
CA ILE A 136 6.64 10.86 0.63
C ILE A 136 7.31 10.97 -0.74
N SER A 137 8.33 11.82 -0.88
CA SER A 137 9.12 11.93 -2.11
C SER A 137 9.80 10.60 -2.46
N GLY A 138 10.26 9.87 -1.44
CA GLY A 138 10.87 8.55 -1.61
C GLY A 138 9.94 7.55 -2.26
N SER A 139 8.64 7.62 -1.97
CA SER A 139 7.64 6.74 -2.60
C SER A 139 7.52 7.00 -4.10
N VAL A 140 7.59 8.27 -4.51
CA VAL A 140 7.57 8.64 -5.92
C VAL A 140 8.83 8.13 -6.64
N HIS A 141 10.00 8.36 -6.05
CA HIS A 141 11.26 7.84 -6.56
C HIS A 141 11.23 6.32 -6.72
N PHE A 142 10.74 5.63 -5.70
CA PHE A 142 10.59 4.18 -5.75
C PHE A 142 9.74 3.76 -6.93
N TYR A 143 8.55 4.37 -7.09
CA TYR A 143 7.66 4.05 -8.21
C TYR A 143 8.38 4.24 -9.55
N GLU A 144 9.13 5.33 -9.69
CA GLU A 144 9.85 5.64 -10.93
C GLU A 144 10.92 4.61 -11.26
N THR A 145 11.51 3.94 -10.25
CA THR A 145 12.46 2.85 -10.50
C THR A 145 11.80 1.62 -11.12
N LEU A 146 10.48 1.51 -11.04
CA LEU A 146 9.73 0.36 -11.60
C LEU A 146 9.35 0.56 -13.07
N LEU A 147 9.51 1.77 -13.57
CA LEU A 147 9.19 2.10 -14.95
C LEU A 147 10.36 1.73 -15.87
#